data_378e9386b9acab0fe64b6de78d7602ed
#
_entry.id   378e9386b9acab0fe64b6de78d7602ed
#
_cell.length_a   1.000
_cell.length_b   1.000
_cell.length_c   1.000
_cell.angle_alpha   90.00
_cell.angle_beta   90.00
_cell.angle_gamma   90.00
#
_symmetry.space_group_name_H-M   'P 1'
#
loop_
_entity.id
_entity.type
_entity.pdbx_description
1 polymer ?
#
loop_
_entity_poly.entity_id
_entity_poly.type
_entity_poly.pdbx_seq_one_letter_code
_entity_poly.pdbx_strand_id
1 'polypeptide(L)'
;MKNTREGGIRLIQEAEDILRRDAQGALNEKDFNMAVRRAQEVVELTLKGALKILGVDYPKVHDVAPLFSDQLRQKRGVGDPAVLQKVEEISLWLAESRAPSFYLDREYSEEDAEQAVGDAAFVLSETKKLLGLAAQPA
;
A
#
# COMPACT_ATOMS: atom_id res chain seq x y z
N MET A 1 2.26 -7.40 25.93
CA MET A 1 1.89 -6.36 24.96
C MET A 1 2.56 -6.64 23.63
N LYS A 2 1.83 -6.51 22.56
CA LYS A 2 2.37 -6.79 21.24
C LYS A 2 3.38 -5.71 20.84
N ASN A 3 4.53 -6.14 20.34
CA ASN A 3 5.53 -5.22 19.83
C ASN A 3 4.98 -4.55 18.57
N THR A 4 4.92 -3.21 18.54
CA THR A 4 4.41 -2.46 17.41
C THR A 4 5.23 -2.69 16.14
N ARG A 5 6.56 -2.86 16.29
CA ARG A 5 7.41 -3.18 15.15
C ARG A 5 7.04 -4.53 14.54
N GLU A 6 6.85 -5.55 15.36
CA GLU A 6 6.43 -6.87 14.88
C GLU A 6 5.06 -6.80 14.21
N GLY A 7 4.12 -6.08 14.83
CA GLY A 7 2.80 -5.89 14.25
C GLY A 7 2.84 -5.21 12.91
N GLY A 8 3.69 -4.18 12.78
CA GLY A 8 3.87 -3.48 11.53
C GLY A 8 4.50 -4.35 10.45
N ILE A 9 5.52 -5.12 10.79
CA ILE A 9 6.15 -6.05 9.87
C ILE A 9 5.14 -7.09 9.37
N ARG A 10 4.28 -7.58 10.25
CA ARG A 10 3.24 -8.56 9.85
C ARG A 10 2.23 -7.97 8.87
N LEU A 11 1.86 -6.69 9.04
CA LEU A 11 0.98 -6.02 8.09
C LEU A 11 1.64 -5.90 6.72
N ILE A 12 2.94 -5.57 6.69
CA ILE A 12 3.68 -5.47 5.43
C ILE A 12 3.81 -6.85 4.77
N GLN A 13 4.06 -7.90 5.54
CA GLN A 13 4.09 -9.26 5.01
C GLN A 13 2.74 -9.67 4.42
N GLU A 14 1.65 -9.31 5.10
CA GLU A 14 0.30 -9.56 4.56
C GLU A 14 0.10 -8.80 3.25
N ALA A 15 0.56 -7.54 3.17
CA ALA A 15 0.49 -6.76 1.94
C ALA A 15 1.25 -7.46 0.80
N GLU A 16 2.43 -8.01 1.09
CA GLU A 16 3.21 -8.76 0.09
C GLU A 16 2.45 -9.99 -0.42
N ASP A 17 1.80 -10.71 0.48
CA ASP A 17 1.02 -11.89 0.12
C ASP A 17 -0.19 -11.52 -0.74
N ILE A 18 -0.91 -10.45 -0.36
CA ILE A 18 -2.06 -9.97 -1.13
C ILE A 18 -1.63 -9.52 -2.52
N LEU A 19 -0.50 -8.82 -2.63
CA LEU A 19 0.01 -8.38 -3.93
C LEU A 19 0.31 -9.57 -4.83
N ARG A 20 1.08 -10.53 -4.34
CA ARG A 20 1.55 -11.67 -5.11
C ARG A 20 0.41 -12.63 -5.47
N ARG A 21 -0.43 -12.95 -4.50
CA ARG A 21 -1.47 -13.97 -4.64
C ARG A 21 -2.77 -13.40 -5.18
N ASP A 22 -3.27 -12.34 -4.51
CA ASP A 22 -4.66 -11.89 -4.73
C ASP A 22 -4.75 -10.81 -5.81
N ALA A 23 -3.92 -9.77 -5.74
CA ALA A 23 -3.97 -8.70 -6.74
C ALA A 23 -3.49 -9.18 -8.10
N GLN A 24 -2.35 -9.84 -8.14
CA GLN A 24 -1.83 -10.40 -9.39
C GLN A 24 -2.73 -11.52 -9.92
N GLY A 25 -3.29 -12.35 -9.01
CA GLY A 25 -4.21 -13.41 -9.39
C GLY A 25 -5.47 -12.86 -10.03
N ALA A 26 -6.06 -11.81 -9.47
CA ALA A 26 -7.22 -11.16 -10.03
C ALA A 26 -6.92 -10.58 -11.42
N LEU A 27 -5.74 -9.94 -11.56
CA LEU A 27 -5.31 -9.41 -12.85
C LEU A 27 -5.17 -10.54 -13.90
N ASN A 28 -4.57 -11.66 -13.51
CA ASN A 28 -4.38 -12.80 -14.40
C ASN A 28 -5.73 -13.41 -14.85
N GLU A 29 -6.73 -13.36 -13.98
CA GLU A 29 -8.08 -13.86 -14.29
C GLU A 29 -8.94 -12.82 -14.99
N LYS A 30 -8.40 -11.64 -15.25
CA LYS A 30 -9.10 -10.52 -15.88
C LYS A 30 -10.26 -10.00 -15.04
N ASP A 31 -10.18 -10.16 -13.74
CA ASP A 31 -11.11 -9.53 -12.79
C ASP A 31 -10.52 -8.18 -12.40
N PHE A 32 -10.72 -7.18 -13.25
CA PHE A 32 -10.05 -5.90 -13.13
C PHE A 32 -10.51 -5.10 -11.92
N ASN A 33 -11.79 -5.13 -11.60
CA ASN A 33 -12.28 -4.47 -10.40
C ASN A 33 -11.66 -5.07 -9.14
N MET A 34 -11.57 -6.38 -9.07
CA MET A 34 -10.96 -7.05 -7.93
C MET A 34 -9.46 -6.74 -7.85
N ALA A 35 -8.76 -6.67 -8.99
CA ALA A 35 -7.35 -6.32 -9.01
C ALA A 35 -7.12 -4.92 -8.44
N VAL A 36 -7.95 -3.95 -8.82
CA VAL A 36 -7.88 -2.58 -8.27
C VAL A 36 -8.15 -2.58 -6.77
N ARG A 37 -9.17 -3.29 -6.33
CA ARG A 37 -9.51 -3.38 -4.92
C ARG A 37 -8.39 -4.01 -4.10
N ARG A 38 -7.81 -5.11 -4.56
CA ARG A 38 -6.71 -5.77 -3.84
C ARG A 38 -5.46 -4.90 -3.83
N ALA A 39 -5.18 -4.18 -4.92
CA ALA A 39 -4.08 -3.22 -4.95
C ALA A 39 -4.25 -2.14 -3.89
N GLN A 40 -5.46 -1.63 -3.69
CA GLN A 40 -5.74 -0.67 -2.63
C GLN A 40 -5.44 -1.25 -1.25
N GLU A 41 -5.85 -2.49 -1.01
CA GLU A 41 -5.57 -3.15 0.27
C GLU A 41 -4.07 -3.29 0.54
N VAL A 42 -3.30 -3.58 -0.51
CA VAL A 42 -1.83 -3.65 -0.40
C VAL A 42 -1.26 -2.33 0.07
N VAL A 43 -1.66 -1.23 -0.55
CA VAL A 43 -1.15 0.11 -0.19
C VAL A 43 -1.55 0.47 1.24
N GLU A 44 -2.80 0.26 1.59
CA GLU A 44 -3.29 0.59 2.94
C GLU A 44 -2.54 -0.19 4.01
N LEU A 45 -2.39 -1.50 3.84
CA LEU A 45 -1.68 -2.34 4.82
C LEU A 45 -0.21 -1.99 4.90
N THR A 46 0.42 -1.71 3.77
CA THR A 46 1.83 -1.31 3.72
C THR A 46 2.07 -0.05 4.55
N LEU A 47 1.26 0.98 4.32
CA LEU A 47 1.44 2.27 4.99
C LEU A 47 1.04 2.21 6.46
N LYS A 48 -0.02 1.48 6.79
CA LYS A 48 -0.42 1.28 8.19
C LYS A 48 0.64 0.47 8.94
N GLY A 49 1.21 -0.55 8.30
CA GLY A 49 2.32 -1.30 8.87
C GLY A 49 3.53 -0.41 9.12
N ALA A 50 3.85 0.46 8.15
CA ALA A 50 4.94 1.43 8.28
C ALA A 50 4.72 2.36 9.48
N LEU A 51 3.50 2.87 9.65
CA LEU A 51 3.18 3.74 10.79
C LEU A 51 3.39 3.00 12.11
N LYS A 52 2.98 1.75 12.21
CA LYS A 52 3.23 0.95 13.41
C LYS A 52 4.73 0.81 13.69
N ILE A 53 5.53 0.56 12.65
CA ILE A 53 6.99 0.47 12.79
C ILE A 53 7.57 1.79 13.30
N LEU A 54 7.00 2.92 12.86
CA LEU A 54 7.41 4.24 13.33
C LEU A 54 6.85 4.59 14.73
N GLY A 55 6.08 3.69 15.34
CA GLY A 55 5.50 3.91 16.65
C GLY A 55 4.31 4.85 16.67
N VAL A 56 3.59 4.91 15.55
CA VAL A 56 2.44 5.82 15.38
C VAL A 56 1.16 5.00 15.28
N ASP A 57 0.15 5.39 16.08
CA ASP A 57 -1.19 4.84 15.93
C ASP A 57 -1.84 5.48 14.71
N TYR A 58 -2.31 4.66 13.79
CA TYR A 58 -2.92 5.18 12.57
C TYR A 58 -4.44 5.37 12.75
N PRO A 59 -5.00 6.40 12.09
CA PRO A 59 -6.45 6.60 12.13
C PRO A 59 -7.16 5.52 11.29
N LYS A 60 -8.46 5.34 11.56
CA LYS A 60 -9.30 4.38 10.84
C LYS A 60 -9.78 4.98 9.52
N VAL A 61 -8.85 5.31 8.65
CA VAL A 61 -9.12 5.81 7.30
C VAL A 61 -8.31 4.99 6.30
N HIS A 62 -8.68 5.07 5.02
CA HIS A 62 -8.03 4.26 3.99
C HIS A 62 -6.77 4.93 3.43
N ASP A 63 -6.73 6.25 3.40
CA ASP A 63 -5.57 6.99 2.90
C ASP A 63 -4.78 7.57 4.06
N VAL A 64 -3.70 6.88 4.44
CA VAL A 64 -2.82 7.34 5.52
C VAL A 64 -1.47 7.83 5.00
N ALA A 65 -1.32 7.99 3.68
CA ALA A 65 -0.04 8.38 3.10
C ALA A 65 0.47 9.76 3.57
N PRO A 66 -0.38 10.80 3.69
CA PRO A 66 0.10 12.08 4.21
C PRO A 66 0.69 11.96 5.62
N LEU A 67 0.04 11.19 6.48
CA LEU A 67 0.54 10.95 7.84
C LEU A 67 1.86 10.17 7.79
N PHE A 68 1.95 9.16 6.94
CA PHE A 68 3.18 8.38 6.77
C PHE A 68 4.35 9.28 6.35
N SER A 69 4.16 10.12 5.33
CA SER A 69 5.21 11.03 4.85
C SER A 69 5.70 11.96 5.96
N ASP A 70 4.75 12.55 6.68
CA ASP A 70 5.05 13.47 7.77
C ASP A 70 5.84 12.79 8.89
N GLN A 71 5.36 11.64 9.35
CA GLN A 71 6.00 10.92 10.45
C GLN A 71 7.36 10.35 10.05
N LEU A 72 7.52 9.92 8.82
CA LEU A 72 8.80 9.42 8.33
C LEU A 72 9.85 10.53 8.36
N ARG A 73 9.50 11.71 7.86
CA ARG A 73 10.40 12.86 7.89
C ARG A 73 10.76 13.28 9.31
N GLN A 74 9.77 13.34 10.20
CA GLN A 74 10.00 13.75 11.60
C GLN A 74 10.86 12.74 12.35
N LYS A 75 10.58 11.46 12.19
CA LYS A 75 11.21 10.42 13.03
C LYS A 75 12.49 9.87 12.44
N ARG A 76 12.65 9.88 11.13
CA ARG A 76 13.79 9.27 10.44
C ARG A 76 14.60 10.28 9.62
N GLY A 77 14.02 11.43 9.31
CA GLY A 77 14.69 12.44 8.50
C GLY A 77 15.01 11.95 7.09
N VAL A 78 14.31 10.93 6.61
CA VAL A 78 14.55 10.33 5.29
C VAL A 78 13.33 10.53 4.42
N GLY A 79 13.50 10.34 3.13
CA GLY A 79 12.44 10.36 2.17
C GLY A 79 12.71 11.35 1.05
N ASP A 80 12.90 10.82 -0.15
CA ASP A 80 12.96 11.62 -1.36
C ASP A 80 11.58 12.25 -1.55
N PRO A 81 11.47 13.58 -1.62
CA PRO A 81 10.16 14.24 -1.80
C PRO A 81 9.39 13.74 -3.01
N ALA A 82 10.09 13.43 -4.11
CA ALA A 82 9.44 12.93 -5.31
C ALA A 82 8.83 11.54 -5.09
N VAL A 83 9.52 10.66 -4.37
CA VAL A 83 9.01 9.33 -4.04
C VAL A 83 7.82 9.44 -3.10
N LEU A 84 7.91 10.26 -2.07
CA LEU A 84 6.81 10.45 -1.11
C LEU A 84 5.58 11.05 -1.79
N GLN A 85 5.78 12.01 -2.70
CA GLN A 85 4.67 12.58 -3.46
C GLN A 85 3.98 11.51 -4.30
N LYS A 86 4.75 10.65 -4.97
CA LYS A 86 4.16 9.56 -5.77
C LYS A 86 3.40 8.57 -4.90
N VAL A 87 3.93 8.23 -3.73
CA VAL A 87 3.23 7.36 -2.77
C VAL A 87 1.90 7.99 -2.36
N GLU A 88 1.88 9.30 -2.08
CA GLU A 88 0.66 9.99 -1.68
C GLU A 88 -0.37 10.00 -2.82
N GLU A 89 0.06 10.25 -4.05
CA GLU A 89 -0.83 10.24 -5.21
C GLU A 89 -1.44 8.86 -5.44
N ILE A 90 -0.62 7.81 -5.34
CA ILE A 90 -1.09 6.43 -5.49
C ILE A 90 -2.11 6.08 -4.40
N SER A 91 -1.78 6.38 -3.15
CA SER A 91 -2.66 6.07 -2.03
C SER A 91 -4.01 6.75 -2.18
N LEU A 92 -4.01 8.01 -2.61
CA LEU A 92 -5.24 8.76 -2.79
C LEU A 92 -6.14 8.14 -3.86
N TRP A 93 -5.60 7.90 -5.06
CA TRP A 93 -6.44 7.39 -6.14
C TRP A 93 -6.96 5.98 -5.85
N LEU A 94 -6.15 5.14 -5.21
CA LEU A 94 -6.60 3.80 -4.83
C LEU A 94 -7.63 3.85 -3.72
N ALA A 95 -7.46 4.72 -2.73
CA ALA A 95 -8.46 4.89 -1.67
C ALA A 95 -9.81 5.35 -2.26
N GLU A 96 -9.77 6.28 -3.22
CA GLU A 96 -10.98 6.74 -3.91
C GLU A 96 -11.61 5.64 -4.78
N SER A 97 -10.82 4.67 -5.23
CA SER A 97 -11.29 3.56 -6.05
C SER A 97 -11.83 2.38 -5.24
N ARG A 98 -11.64 2.39 -3.91
CA ARG A 98 -12.03 1.25 -3.07
C ARG A 98 -13.51 0.91 -3.18
N ALA A 99 -14.39 1.86 -2.92
CA ALA A 99 -15.82 1.62 -2.97
C ALA A 99 -16.32 1.37 -4.41
N PRO A 100 -15.94 2.19 -5.41
CA PRO A 100 -16.38 1.92 -6.79
C PRO A 100 -15.96 0.55 -7.31
N SER A 101 -14.75 0.08 -6.98
CA SER A 101 -14.29 -1.24 -7.43
C SER A 101 -15.03 -2.37 -6.72
N PHE A 102 -15.32 -2.20 -5.43
CA PHE A 102 -15.99 -3.22 -4.63
C PHE A 102 -17.47 -3.35 -4.96
N TYR A 103 -18.16 -2.20 -5.09
CA TYR A 103 -19.59 -2.20 -5.33
C TYR A 103 -19.96 -2.20 -6.81
N LEU A 104 -18.96 -2.27 -7.69
CA LEU A 104 -19.14 -2.31 -9.15
C LEU A 104 -19.83 -1.05 -9.68
N ASP A 105 -19.64 0.08 -9.02
CA ASP A 105 -20.15 1.38 -9.47
C ASP A 105 -19.39 1.89 -10.69
N ARG A 106 -18.22 1.31 -10.95
CA ARG A 106 -17.39 1.63 -12.10
C ARG A 106 -16.74 0.34 -12.60
N GLU A 107 -16.64 0.21 -13.92
CA GLU A 107 -15.86 -0.87 -14.53
C GLU A 107 -14.46 -0.37 -14.82
N TYR A 108 -13.46 -1.01 -14.21
CA TYR A 108 -12.06 -0.69 -14.44
C TYR A 108 -11.55 -1.46 -15.65
N SER A 109 -10.73 -0.79 -16.47
CA SER A 109 -10.12 -1.41 -17.63
C SER A 109 -8.92 -2.26 -17.23
N GLU A 110 -8.43 -3.06 -18.18
CA GLU A 110 -7.19 -3.81 -17.99
C GLU A 110 -6.03 -2.85 -17.68
N GLU A 111 -5.95 -1.71 -18.37
CA GLU A 111 -4.93 -0.69 -18.12
C GLU A 111 -5.02 -0.14 -16.69
N ASP A 112 -6.24 0.16 -16.22
CA ASP A 112 -6.45 0.62 -14.85
C ASP A 112 -5.95 -0.41 -13.85
N ALA A 113 -6.28 -1.67 -14.08
CA ALA A 113 -5.91 -2.76 -13.16
C ALA A 113 -4.39 -2.98 -13.17
N GLU A 114 -3.75 -2.96 -14.33
CA GLU A 114 -2.30 -3.06 -14.42
C GLU A 114 -1.61 -1.91 -13.72
N GLN A 115 -2.14 -0.69 -13.89
CA GLN A 115 -1.62 0.49 -13.21
C GLN A 115 -1.76 0.34 -11.69
N ALA A 116 -2.92 -0.13 -11.23
CA ALA A 116 -3.17 -0.29 -9.81
C ALA A 116 -2.19 -1.30 -9.17
N VAL A 117 -2.02 -2.45 -9.81
CA VAL A 117 -1.12 -3.50 -9.31
C VAL A 117 0.33 -3.01 -9.33
N GLY A 118 0.75 -2.35 -10.41
CA GLY A 118 2.09 -1.76 -10.51
C GLY A 118 2.34 -0.69 -9.47
N ASP A 119 1.35 0.17 -9.25
CA ASP A 119 1.44 1.24 -8.25
C ASP A 119 1.52 0.66 -6.83
N ALA A 120 0.75 -0.38 -6.54
CA ALA A 120 0.81 -1.06 -5.24
C ALA A 120 2.20 -1.67 -5.01
N ALA A 121 2.76 -2.30 -6.04
CA ALA A 121 4.12 -2.85 -5.97
C ALA A 121 5.16 -1.77 -5.70
N PHE A 122 5.02 -0.61 -6.34
CA PHE A 122 5.91 0.54 -6.12
C PHE A 122 5.85 1.00 -4.67
N VAL A 123 4.64 1.20 -4.13
CA VAL A 123 4.48 1.65 -2.74
C VAL A 123 5.09 0.66 -1.77
N LEU A 124 4.83 -0.62 -1.95
CA LEU A 124 5.39 -1.66 -1.09
C LEU A 124 6.92 -1.66 -1.12
N SER A 125 7.50 -1.66 -2.31
CA SER A 125 8.95 -1.69 -2.49
C SER A 125 9.62 -0.45 -1.91
N GLU A 126 9.12 0.74 -2.23
CA GLU A 126 9.72 1.99 -1.76
C GLU A 126 9.56 2.17 -0.25
N THR A 127 8.40 1.78 0.30
CA THR A 127 8.19 1.84 1.74
C THR A 127 9.17 0.95 2.49
N LYS A 128 9.41 -0.26 2.00
CA LYS A 128 10.38 -1.16 2.60
C LYS A 128 11.79 -0.55 2.58
N LYS A 129 12.19 0.04 1.47
CA LYS A 129 13.50 0.71 1.36
C LYS A 129 13.60 1.86 2.35
N LEU A 130 12.58 2.71 2.43
CA LEU A 130 12.57 3.87 3.33
C LEU A 130 12.67 3.45 4.80
N LEU A 131 12.13 2.29 5.15
CA LEU A 131 12.18 1.76 6.51
C LEU A 131 13.41 0.90 6.77
N GLY A 132 14.24 0.67 5.78
CA GLY A 132 15.42 -0.17 5.92
C GLY A 132 15.09 -1.65 6.07
N LEU A 133 13.95 -2.10 5.55
CA LEU A 133 13.58 -3.51 5.61
C LEU A 133 14.21 -4.28 4.47
N ALA A 134 14.64 -5.52 4.77
CA ALA A 134 15.23 -6.38 3.76
C ALA A 134 14.19 -6.79 2.70
N ALA A 135 14.65 -6.92 1.46
CA ALA A 135 13.81 -7.51 0.42
C ALA A 135 13.51 -8.97 0.77
N GLN A 136 12.30 -9.44 0.42
CA GLN A 136 12.00 -10.85 0.61
C GLN A 136 12.86 -11.69 -0.33
N PRO A 137 13.36 -12.85 0.15
CA PRO A 137 14.04 -13.78 -0.74
C PRO A 137 13.10 -14.25 -1.85
N ALA A 138 13.63 -14.43 -3.02
CA ALA A 138 12.88 -14.93 -4.17
C ALA A 138 12.36 -16.34 -3.94
#